data_f0c63240ad41bd63f4f3ae93b0849b0d
#
_entry.id   f0c63240ad41bd63f4f3ae93b0849b0d
#
_cell.length_a   1.000
_cell.length_b   1.000
_cell.length_c   1.000
_cell.angle_alpha   90.00
_cell.angle_beta   90.00
_cell.angle_gamma   90.00
#
_symmetry.space_group_name_H-M   'P 1'
#
loop_
_entity.id
_entity.type
_entity.pdbx_description
1 polymer ?
#
loop_
_entity_poly.entity_id
_entity_poly.type
_entity_poly.pdbx_seq_one_letter_code
_entity_poly.pdbx_strand_id
1 'polypeptide(L)'
;MHWYRNTFSHVPSTKVREIAAMLKAIHASEDVVAAREKVIRVIEKLRGLRLTRAAELVETAVEETLSYYAFPEEHWRRIRTNNPLERILREIRRRTRAVGAFPDGQSALNLAAARLRHIAGTAWSTKRYLNIELLKDQQMRGAITA
;
A
#
# COMPACT_ATOMS: atom_id res chain seq x y z
N MET A 1 -0.40 -1.08 -3.48
CA MET A 1 0.38 -1.51 -4.67
C MET A 1 -0.47 -2.05 -5.81
N HIS A 2 -1.55 -2.79 -5.53
CA HIS A 2 -2.45 -3.30 -6.59
C HIS A 2 -3.06 -2.18 -7.43
N TRP A 3 -3.43 -1.05 -6.83
CA TRP A 3 -4.00 0.11 -7.52
C TRP A 3 -3.10 0.63 -8.66
N TYR A 4 -1.80 0.84 -8.41
CA TYR A 4 -0.85 1.23 -9.47
C TYR A 4 -0.81 0.22 -10.61
N ARG A 5 -0.73 -1.07 -10.29
CA ARG A 5 -0.69 -2.14 -11.29
C ARG A 5 -1.96 -2.15 -12.14
N ASN A 6 -3.12 -2.02 -11.48
CA ASN A 6 -4.40 -1.97 -12.16
C ASN A 6 -4.49 -0.76 -13.09
N THR A 7 -4.04 0.41 -12.66
CA THR A 7 -4.00 1.60 -13.51
C THR A 7 -3.08 1.40 -14.71
N PHE A 8 -1.87 0.84 -14.49
CA PHE A 8 -0.91 0.63 -15.57
C PHE A 8 -1.34 -0.41 -16.61
N SER A 9 -2.22 -1.37 -16.27
CA SER A 9 -2.76 -2.31 -17.25
C SER A 9 -3.62 -1.64 -18.32
N HIS A 10 -4.07 -0.40 -18.07
CA HIS A 10 -4.85 0.42 -19.01
C HIS A 10 -4.04 1.57 -19.65
N VAL A 11 -2.70 1.53 -19.51
CA VAL A 11 -1.80 2.56 -20.02
C VAL A 11 -0.82 1.92 -21.02
N PRO A 12 -0.62 2.49 -22.21
CA PRO A 12 0.40 2.02 -23.16
C PRO A 12 1.79 2.02 -22.52
N SER A 13 2.61 1.01 -22.82
CA SER A 13 3.95 0.84 -22.24
C SER A 13 4.84 2.08 -22.36
N THR A 14 4.72 2.81 -23.49
CA THR A 14 5.46 4.05 -23.75
C THR A 14 5.11 5.19 -22.79
N LYS A 15 3.92 5.20 -22.19
CA LYS A 15 3.43 6.25 -21.29
C LYS A 15 3.46 5.87 -19.83
N VAL A 16 3.71 4.59 -19.49
CA VAL A 16 3.70 4.10 -18.10
C VAL A 16 4.66 4.90 -17.21
N ARG A 17 5.85 5.27 -17.71
CA ARG A 17 6.83 6.02 -16.91
C ARG A 17 6.32 7.42 -16.53
N GLU A 18 5.71 8.14 -17.47
CA GLU A 18 5.10 9.46 -17.24
C GLU A 18 3.95 9.36 -16.24
N ILE A 19 3.00 8.45 -16.49
CA ILE A 19 1.84 8.26 -15.64
C ILE A 19 2.26 7.79 -14.23
N ALA A 20 3.25 6.92 -14.11
CA ALA A 20 3.78 6.48 -12.84
C ALA A 20 4.35 7.63 -12.00
N ALA A 21 5.05 8.58 -12.63
CA ALA A 21 5.55 9.78 -11.96
C ALA A 21 4.39 10.64 -11.43
N MET A 22 3.34 10.85 -12.23
CA MET A 22 2.16 11.62 -11.85
C MET A 22 1.40 10.97 -10.69
N LEU A 23 1.14 9.66 -10.75
CA LEU A 23 0.46 8.94 -9.68
C LEU A 23 1.26 8.92 -8.37
N LYS A 24 2.60 8.78 -8.46
CA LYS A 24 3.46 8.89 -7.29
C LYS A 24 3.44 10.27 -6.65
N ALA A 25 3.34 11.33 -7.46
CA ALA A 25 3.26 12.71 -6.98
C ALA A 25 2.00 12.98 -6.14
N ILE A 26 0.88 12.27 -6.39
CA ILE A 26 -0.31 12.32 -5.53
C ILE A 26 0.03 11.89 -4.10
N HIS A 27 0.66 10.74 -3.95
CA HIS A 27 1.02 10.17 -2.64
C HIS A 27 2.27 10.81 -2.00
N ALA A 28 2.93 11.71 -2.69
CA ALA A 28 4.05 12.51 -2.17
C ALA A 28 3.62 13.93 -1.79
N SER A 29 2.30 14.18 -1.70
CA SER A 29 1.78 15.47 -1.27
C SER A 29 1.94 15.66 0.24
N GLU A 30 2.04 16.90 0.66
CA GLU A 30 2.20 17.32 2.06
C GLU A 30 0.92 17.12 2.88
N ASP A 31 -0.24 17.21 2.24
CA ASP A 31 -1.54 16.98 2.88
C ASP A 31 -2.56 16.37 1.90
N VAL A 32 -3.74 16.04 2.43
CA VAL A 32 -4.82 15.42 1.66
C VAL A 32 -5.44 16.38 0.64
N VAL A 33 -5.46 17.69 0.91
CA VAL A 33 -6.03 18.70 0.01
C VAL A 33 -5.15 18.82 -1.23
N ALA A 34 -3.85 19.01 -1.04
CA ALA A 34 -2.88 19.04 -2.14
C ALA A 34 -2.86 17.70 -2.93
N ALA A 35 -3.07 16.57 -2.25
CA ALA A 35 -3.19 15.27 -2.91
C ALA A 35 -4.42 15.24 -3.83
N ARG A 36 -5.59 15.68 -3.37
CA ARG A 36 -6.83 15.72 -4.15
C ARG A 36 -6.75 16.65 -5.34
N GLU A 37 -6.13 17.83 -5.19
CA GLU A 37 -5.90 18.72 -6.33
C GLU A 37 -5.01 18.06 -7.41
N LYS A 38 -3.98 17.33 -6.99
CA LYS A 38 -3.15 16.58 -7.93
C LYS A 38 -3.94 15.45 -8.60
N VAL A 39 -4.86 14.79 -7.89
CA VAL A 39 -5.75 13.77 -8.47
C VAL A 39 -6.57 14.34 -9.62
N ILE A 40 -7.21 15.50 -9.42
CA ILE A 40 -8.02 16.16 -10.45
C ILE A 40 -7.16 16.40 -11.70
N ARG A 41 -5.99 17.01 -11.54
CA ARG A 41 -5.05 17.27 -12.65
C ARG A 41 -4.61 15.99 -13.37
N VAL A 42 -4.41 14.90 -12.63
CA VAL A 42 -4.03 13.60 -13.20
C VAL A 42 -5.18 13.01 -14.01
N ILE A 43 -6.42 13.08 -13.51
CA ILE A 43 -7.62 12.60 -14.23
C ILE A 43 -7.81 13.37 -15.53
N GLU A 44 -7.72 14.71 -15.49
CA GLU A 44 -7.80 15.57 -16.68
C GLU A 44 -6.74 15.20 -17.72
N LYS A 45 -5.50 15.02 -17.29
CA LYS A 45 -4.39 14.61 -18.15
C LYS A 45 -4.64 13.24 -18.78
N LEU A 46 -5.11 12.25 -18.00
CA LEU A 46 -5.43 10.91 -18.51
C LEU A 46 -6.56 10.97 -19.55
N ARG A 47 -7.60 11.77 -19.31
CA ARG A 47 -8.70 12.00 -20.27
C ARG A 47 -8.18 12.67 -21.54
N GLY A 48 -7.35 13.69 -21.43
CA GLY A 48 -6.71 14.37 -22.57
C GLY A 48 -5.82 13.44 -23.40
N LEU A 49 -5.22 12.43 -22.78
CA LEU A 49 -4.46 11.36 -23.45
C LEU A 49 -5.35 10.23 -24.01
N ARG A 50 -6.68 10.35 -23.93
CA ARG A 50 -7.67 9.32 -24.29
C ARG A 50 -7.54 8.01 -23.50
N LEU A 51 -6.97 8.07 -22.28
CA LEU A 51 -6.81 6.93 -21.37
C LEU A 51 -8.01 6.87 -20.41
N THR A 52 -9.23 6.77 -20.96
CA THR A 52 -10.49 6.88 -20.21
C THR A 52 -10.60 5.85 -19.11
N ARG A 53 -10.24 4.58 -19.38
CA ARG A 53 -10.30 3.51 -18.37
C ARG A 53 -9.31 3.74 -17.22
N ALA A 54 -8.12 4.25 -17.49
CA ALA A 54 -7.17 4.61 -16.45
C ALA A 54 -7.67 5.79 -15.61
N ALA A 55 -8.31 6.78 -16.24
CA ALA A 55 -8.91 7.92 -15.56
C ALA A 55 -10.06 7.50 -14.62
N GLU A 56 -10.99 6.67 -15.09
CA GLU A 56 -12.09 6.11 -14.29
C GLU A 56 -11.58 5.33 -13.07
N LEU A 57 -10.53 4.51 -13.25
CA LEU A 57 -9.95 3.73 -12.18
C LEU A 57 -9.27 4.61 -11.13
N VAL A 58 -8.61 5.69 -11.56
CA VAL A 58 -8.06 6.68 -10.63
C VAL A 58 -9.18 7.38 -9.88
N GLU A 59 -10.22 7.85 -10.56
CA GLU A 59 -11.33 8.58 -9.98
C GLU A 59 -12.10 7.76 -8.93
N THR A 60 -12.35 6.48 -9.20
CA THR A 60 -13.14 5.61 -8.32
C THR A 60 -12.38 5.06 -7.13
N ALA A 61 -11.07 4.82 -7.27
CA ALA A 61 -10.31 4.08 -6.26
C ALA A 61 -9.26 4.92 -5.52
N VAL A 62 -9.01 6.17 -5.91
CA VAL A 62 -7.94 6.97 -5.32
C VAL A 62 -8.18 7.32 -3.85
N GLU A 63 -9.42 7.63 -3.46
CA GLU A 63 -9.75 8.02 -2.08
C GLU A 63 -9.38 6.92 -1.07
N GLU A 64 -9.58 5.65 -1.41
CA GLU A 64 -9.14 4.52 -0.58
C GLU A 64 -7.62 4.56 -0.38
N THR A 65 -6.87 4.97 -1.40
CA THR A 65 -5.40 5.03 -1.33
C THR A 65 -4.89 6.23 -0.52
N LEU A 66 -5.73 7.23 -0.28
CA LEU A 66 -5.42 8.43 0.50
C LEU A 66 -5.82 8.31 1.98
N SER A 67 -6.45 7.22 2.38
CA SER A 67 -6.91 6.99 3.77
C SER A 67 -5.81 7.11 4.83
N TYR A 68 -4.53 6.93 4.46
CA TYR A 68 -3.40 7.07 5.38
C TYR A 68 -3.20 8.51 5.90
N TYR A 69 -3.72 9.52 5.20
CA TYR A 69 -3.67 10.91 5.68
C TYR A 69 -4.49 11.14 6.96
N ALA A 70 -5.43 10.26 7.28
CA ALA A 70 -6.15 10.28 8.55
C ALA A 70 -5.29 9.89 9.77
N PHE A 71 -4.06 9.45 9.56
CA PHE A 71 -3.13 9.03 10.60
C PHE A 71 -2.03 10.09 10.80
N PRO A 72 -1.32 10.07 11.95
CA PRO A 72 -0.17 10.95 12.16
C PRO A 72 0.87 10.82 11.03
N GLU A 73 1.43 11.95 10.61
CA GLU A 73 2.36 12.03 9.47
C GLU A 73 3.54 11.05 9.57
N GLU A 74 4.06 10.84 10.77
CA GLU A 74 5.14 9.89 11.04
C GLU A 74 4.83 8.46 10.58
N HIS A 75 3.54 8.12 10.48
CA HIS A 75 3.07 6.79 10.07
C HIS A 75 2.81 6.66 8.57
N TRP A 76 2.61 7.76 7.85
CA TRP A 76 2.18 7.73 6.44
C TRP A 76 3.06 6.84 5.57
N ARG A 77 4.38 6.97 5.69
CA ARG A 77 5.33 6.17 4.91
C ARG A 77 5.18 4.67 5.16
N ARG A 78 4.75 4.28 6.36
CA ARG A 78 4.60 2.88 6.77
C ARG A 78 3.23 2.33 6.41
N ILE A 79 2.16 3.14 6.59
CA ILE A 79 0.77 2.72 6.34
C ILE A 79 0.49 2.62 4.84
N ARG A 80 0.93 3.57 4.03
CA ARG A 80 0.69 3.56 2.58
C ARG A 80 1.33 2.40 1.82
N THR A 81 2.13 1.57 2.49
CA THR A 81 2.77 0.40 1.89
C THR A 81 2.56 -0.82 2.79
N ASN A 82 2.32 -1.97 2.17
CA ASN A 82 2.24 -3.27 2.85
C ASN A 82 3.56 -4.07 2.73
N ASN A 83 4.67 -3.40 2.51
CA ASN A 83 5.99 -4.01 2.32
C ASN A 83 6.37 -5.08 3.38
N PRO A 84 6.08 -4.89 4.69
CA PRO A 84 6.37 -5.92 5.69
C PRO A 84 5.59 -7.22 5.43
N LEU A 85 4.28 -7.10 5.16
CA LEU A 85 3.45 -8.26 4.85
C LEU A 85 3.89 -8.95 3.56
N GLU A 86 4.16 -8.18 2.51
CA GLU A 86 4.66 -8.72 1.25
C GLU A 86 6.01 -9.45 1.41
N ARG A 87 6.89 -8.92 2.27
CA ARG A 87 8.16 -9.56 2.60
C ARG A 87 7.95 -10.90 3.29
N ILE A 88 7.05 -10.97 4.27
CA ILE A 88 6.68 -12.22 4.95
C ILE A 88 6.11 -13.23 3.95
N LEU A 89 5.13 -12.82 3.15
CA LEU A 89 4.50 -13.67 2.15
C LEU A 89 5.51 -14.17 1.10
N ARG A 90 6.46 -13.34 0.70
CA ARG A 90 7.54 -13.73 -0.22
C ARG A 90 8.41 -14.81 0.40
N GLU A 91 8.77 -14.68 1.67
CA GLU A 91 9.59 -15.66 2.37
C GLU A 91 8.84 -16.99 2.54
N ILE A 92 7.55 -16.97 2.88
CA ILE A 92 6.72 -18.16 2.94
C ILE A 92 6.67 -18.83 1.55
N ARG A 93 6.35 -18.10 0.49
CA ARG A 93 6.32 -18.61 -0.88
C ARG A 93 7.65 -19.20 -1.32
N ARG A 94 8.78 -18.58 -0.95
CA ARG A 94 10.11 -19.10 -1.26
C ARG A 94 10.33 -20.48 -0.63
N ARG A 95 9.90 -20.64 0.62
CA ARG A 95 10.03 -21.93 1.34
C ARG A 95 9.09 -22.99 0.81
N THR A 96 7.83 -22.64 0.57
CA THR A 96 6.85 -23.59 0.03
C THR A 96 7.24 -24.08 -1.37
N ARG A 97 7.79 -23.20 -2.22
CA ARG A 97 8.31 -23.59 -3.54
C ARG A 97 9.51 -24.50 -3.45
N ALA A 98 10.39 -24.35 -2.45
CA ALA A 98 11.56 -25.22 -2.28
C ALA A 98 11.15 -26.66 -1.86
N VAL A 99 10.03 -26.81 -1.16
CA VAL A 99 9.49 -28.14 -0.81
C VAL A 99 8.84 -28.81 -2.04
N GLY A 100 8.30 -28.02 -2.95
CA GLY A 100 7.62 -28.52 -4.16
C GLY A 100 6.19 -28.98 -3.87
N ALA A 101 6.00 -30.27 -3.59
CA ALA A 101 4.69 -30.85 -3.27
C ALA A 101 4.56 -31.14 -1.78
N PHE A 102 3.40 -30.84 -1.21
CA PHE A 102 3.04 -31.21 0.16
C PHE A 102 2.13 -32.44 0.15
N PRO A 103 2.31 -33.37 1.09
CA PRO A 103 1.45 -34.54 1.19
C PRO A 103 -0.01 -34.19 1.52
N ASP A 104 -0.20 -33.08 2.27
CA ASP A 104 -1.50 -32.58 2.68
C ASP A 104 -1.45 -31.07 2.99
N GLY A 105 -2.62 -30.46 3.17
CA GLY A 105 -2.76 -29.04 3.52
C GLY A 105 -2.19 -28.71 4.90
N GLN A 106 -2.25 -29.65 5.86
CA GLN A 106 -1.73 -29.45 7.21
C GLN A 106 -0.20 -29.31 7.21
N SER A 107 0.50 -30.08 6.40
CA SER A 107 1.95 -29.97 6.23
C SER A 107 2.37 -28.61 5.68
N ALA A 108 1.60 -28.05 4.73
CA ALA A 108 1.82 -26.70 4.21
C ALA A 108 1.59 -25.62 5.28
N LEU A 109 0.52 -25.76 6.08
CA LEU A 109 0.24 -24.85 7.20
C LEU A 109 1.31 -24.92 8.29
N ASN A 110 1.80 -26.11 8.62
CA ASN A 110 2.86 -26.32 9.61
C ASN A 110 4.16 -25.61 9.17
N LEU A 111 4.53 -25.69 7.89
CA LEU A 111 5.70 -24.97 7.37
C LEU A 111 5.50 -23.44 7.47
N ALA A 112 4.33 -22.94 7.10
CA ALA A 112 4.03 -21.51 7.21
C ALA A 112 4.06 -21.06 8.68
N ALA A 113 3.45 -21.80 9.60
CA ALA A 113 3.43 -21.52 11.03
C ALA A 113 4.85 -21.54 11.64
N ALA A 114 5.66 -22.53 11.30
CA ALA A 114 7.05 -22.61 11.74
C ALA A 114 7.86 -21.41 11.27
N ARG A 115 7.63 -20.96 10.01
CA ARG A 115 8.29 -19.77 9.47
C ARG A 115 7.85 -18.49 10.17
N LEU A 116 6.58 -18.33 10.45
CA LEU A 116 6.05 -17.17 11.19
C LEU A 116 6.60 -17.13 12.62
N ARG A 117 6.65 -18.27 13.33
CA ARG A 117 7.28 -18.37 14.65
C ARG A 117 8.75 -17.97 14.61
N HIS A 118 9.49 -18.45 13.63
CA HIS A 118 10.90 -18.08 13.47
C HIS A 118 11.06 -16.56 13.28
N ILE A 119 10.22 -15.93 12.41
CA ILE A 119 10.25 -14.48 12.22
C ILE A 119 9.88 -13.75 13.49
N ALA A 120 8.88 -14.22 14.24
CA ALA A 120 8.47 -13.66 15.54
C ALA A 120 9.57 -13.71 16.60
N GLY A 121 10.47 -14.70 16.54
CA GLY A 121 11.63 -14.81 17.43
C GLY A 121 12.85 -13.97 17.01
N THR A 122 12.77 -13.21 15.93
CA THR A 122 13.87 -12.36 15.46
C THR A 122 13.71 -10.90 15.93
N ALA A 123 14.82 -10.14 15.91
CA ALA A 123 14.80 -8.70 16.20
C ALA A 123 13.85 -7.89 15.27
N TRP A 124 13.38 -8.50 14.19
CA TRP A 124 12.40 -7.85 13.31
C TRP A 124 11.01 -7.71 13.96
N SER A 125 10.59 -8.65 14.80
CA SER A 125 9.31 -8.61 15.52
C SER A 125 9.29 -7.56 16.63
N THR A 126 10.46 -7.21 17.18
CA THR A 126 10.59 -6.20 18.25
C THR A 126 10.64 -4.76 17.72
N LYS A 127 10.76 -4.57 16.39
CA LYS A 127 10.72 -3.24 15.80
C LYS A 127 9.31 -2.67 15.88
N ARG A 128 9.17 -1.58 16.62
CA ARG A 128 7.92 -0.80 16.63
C ARG A 128 7.64 -0.27 15.22
N TYR A 129 6.57 -0.77 14.62
CA TYR A 129 6.16 -0.36 13.29
C TYR A 129 5.37 0.94 13.31
N LEU A 130 4.48 1.08 14.29
CA LEU A 130 3.70 2.28 14.56
C LEU A 130 3.90 2.72 16.01
N ASN A 131 3.87 4.02 16.25
CA ASN A 131 3.82 4.58 17.60
C ASN A 131 2.36 4.73 18.01
N ILE A 132 1.87 3.83 18.84
CA ILE A 132 0.46 3.79 19.27
C ILE A 132 0.09 5.02 20.12
N GLU A 133 1.03 5.60 20.85
CA GLU A 133 0.76 6.79 21.68
C GLU A 133 0.32 7.98 20.81
N LEU A 134 0.95 8.20 19.66
CA LEU A 134 0.54 9.26 18.73
C LEU A 134 -0.89 9.06 18.21
N LEU A 135 -1.32 7.81 18.03
CA LEU A 135 -2.70 7.52 17.62
C LEU A 135 -3.69 7.83 18.74
N LYS A 136 -3.36 7.51 19.99
CA LYS A 136 -4.19 7.84 21.16
C LYS A 136 -4.31 9.36 21.33
N ASP A 137 -3.21 10.09 21.22
CA ASP A 137 -3.18 11.55 21.32
C ASP A 137 -4.04 12.20 20.24
N GLN A 138 -3.98 11.67 19.01
CA GLN A 138 -4.82 12.16 17.91
C GLN A 138 -6.31 11.90 18.18
N GLN A 139 -6.67 10.73 18.68
CA GLN A 139 -8.05 10.39 19.02
C GLN A 139 -8.58 11.29 20.15
N MET A 140 -7.77 11.54 21.19
CA MET A 140 -8.15 12.43 22.28
C MET A 140 -8.35 13.88 21.80
N ARG A 141 -7.48 14.41 20.94
CA ARG A 141 -7.64 15.75 20.35
C ARG A 141 -8.89 15.82 19.46
N GLY A 142 -9.17 14.80 18.66
CA GLY A 142 -10.39 14.74 17.83
C GLY A 142 -11.68 14.66 18.65
N ALA A 143 -11.66 14.00 19.80
CA ALA A 143 -12.80 13.93 20.71
C ALA A 143 -13.08 15.24 21.47
N ILE A 144 -12.07 16.12 21.63
CA ILE A 144 -12.20 17.44 22.28
C ILE A 144 -12.74 18.49 21.29
N THR A 145 -12.57 18.27 19.98
CA THR A 145 -13.00 19.19 18.91
C THR A 145 -14.36 18.85 18.28
N ALA A 146 -14.98 17.74 18.67
CA ALA A 146 -16.32 17.32 18.23
C ALA A 146 -17.37 17.59 19.28
#